data_eb6a1e0baee56fdc454fb33a724882de
#
_entry.id   eb6a1e0baee56fdc454fb33a724882de
#
_cell.length_a   1.000
_cell.length_b   1.000
_cell.length_c   1.000
_cell.angle_alpha   90.00
_cell.angle_beta   90.00
_cell.angle_gamma   90.00
#
_symmetry.space_group_name_H-M   'P 1'
#
loop_
_entity.id
_entity.type
_entity.pdbx_description
1 polymer ?
#
loop_
_entity_poly.entity_id
_entity_poly.type
_entity_poly.pdbx_seq_one_letter_code
_entity_poly.pdbx_strand_id
1 'polypeptide(L)'
;ASPLGASSSFGSVGVVDDELRVGQDRASELVGRFQGFIVGTSLEGGASYVTSVAFVFTAGEYRGSTLSVLGPVLGFKGVIERPVVGGTGKFRMARGYSLLKVLGNPTPETVVFEVDLFVLMDRANY
;
A
#
# COMPACT_ATOMS: atom_id res chain seq x y z
N ALA A 1 3.64 -2.48 22.04
CA ALA A 1 3.72 -1.06 22.37
C ALA A 1 5.16 -0.58 22.33
N SER A 2 5.36 0.67 21.98
CA SER A 2 6.67 1.28 21.96
C SER A 2 7.20 1.50 23.37
N PRO A 3 8.49 1.32 23.62
CA PRO A 3 9.07 1.64 24.92
C PRO A 3 9.00 3.12 25.28
N LEU A 4 8.78 3.99 24.30
CA LEU A 4 8.69 5.42 24.51
C LEU A 4 7.27 5.92 24.75
N GLY A 5 6.27 5.06 24.64
CA GLY A 5 4.89 5.45 24.86
C GLY A 5 4.04 4.25 25.22
N ALA A 6 3.57 4.20 26.44
CA ALA A 6 2.93 3.01 27.00
C ALA A 6 1.68 2.58 26.24
N SER A 7 0.94 3.50 25.65
CA SER A 7 -0.29 3.20 24.89
C SER A 7 -0.15 3.52 23.41
N SER A 8 1.05 3.84 22.96
CA SER A 8 1.34 4.32 21.62
C SER A 8 1.89 3.20 20.75
N SER A 9 1.63 3.27 19.46
CA SER A 9 2.28 2.42 18.48
C SER A 9 3.61 3.01 18.00
N PHE A 10 4.08 4.08 18.61
CA PHE A 10 5.33 4.72 18.26
C PHE A 10 6.49 3.73 18.30
N GLY A 11 7.24 3.64 17.22
CA GLY A 11 8.38 2.73 17.09
C GLY A 11 8.01 1.30 16.71
N SER A 12 6.72 0.98 16.60
CA SER A 12 6.31 -0.34 16.14
C SER A 12 6.49 -0.45 14.62
N VAL A 13 6.79 -1.66 14.17
CA VAL A 13 6.94 -1.94 12.73
C VAL A 13 6.03 -3.11 12.39
N GLY A 14 5.16 -2.92 11.41
CA GLY A 14 4.36 -3.98 10.85
C GLY A 14 4.82 -4.29 9.44
N VAL A 15 4.67 -5.53 9.03
CA VAL A 15 5.03 -6.00 7.69
C VAL A 15 3.79 -6.56 7.03
N VAL A 16 3.60 -6.25 5.75
CA VAL A 16 2.46 -6.74 4.99
C VAL A 16 2.92 -7.48 3.73
N ASP A 17 2.19 -8.53 3.40
CA ASP A 17 2.35 -9.27 2.16
C ASP A 17 0.99 -9.84 1.78
N ASP A 18 0.25 -9.07 0.99
CA ASP A 18 -1.12 -9.37 0.65
C ASP A 18 -1.28 -9.67 -0.83
N GLU A 19 -2.34 -10.41 -1.14
CA GLU A 19 -2.74 -10.65 -2.52
C GLU A 19 -3.33 -9.39 -3.14
N LEU A 20 -2.98 -9.16 -4.39
CA LEU A 20 -3.53 -8.07 -5.19
C LEU A 20 -4.42 -8.70 -6.26
N ARG A 21 -5.73 -8.46 -6.15
CA ARG A 21 -6.72 -9.05 -7.05
C ARG A 21 -7.51 -7.97 -7.77
N VAL A 22 -8.07 -8.33 -8.90
CA VAL A 22 -8.86 -7.39 -9.72
C VAL A 22 -10.14 -6.97 -9.00
N GLY A 23 -10.77 -7.90 -8.27
CA GLY A 23 -12.01 -7.62 -7.58
C GLY A 23 -11.97 -8.03 -6.12
N GLN A 24 -13.05 -7.69 -5.42
CA GLN A 24 -13.19 -7.97 -3.99
C GLN A 24 -13.33 -9.47 -3.70
N ASP A 25 -13.87 -10.23 -4.65
CA ASP A 25 -14.05 -11.67 -4.50
C ASP A 25 -12.68 -12.36 -4.55
N ARG A 26 -12.46 -13.30 -3.63
CA ARG A 26 -11.24 -14.11 -3.61
C ARG A 26 -11.06 -14.96 -4.85
N ALA A 27 -12.13 -15.22 -5.58
CA ALA A 27 -12.07 -15.94 -6.85
C ALA A 27 -11.69 -15.04 -8.03
N SER A 28 -11.60 -13.72 -7.83
CA SER A 28 -11.19 -12.82 -8.89
C SER A 28 -9.71 -13.01 -9.22
N GLU A 29 -9.32 -12.53 -10.40
CA GLU A 29 -7.98 -12.75 -10.92
C GLU A 29 -6.91 -12.17 -10.00
N LEU A 30 -5.90 -12.98 -9.67
CA LEU A 30 -4.73 -12.55 -8.92
C LEU A 30 -3.77 -11.88 -9.88
N VAL A 31 -3.44 -10.61 -9.63
CA VAL A 31 -2.58 -9.84 -10.51
C VAL A 31 -1.23 -9.50 -9.89
N GLY A 32 -1.07 -9.72 -8.60
CA GLY A 32 0.21 -9.44 -7.96
C GLY A 32 0.17 -9.53 -6.45
N ARG A 33 1.15 -8.89 -5.84
CA ARG A 33 1.33 -8.83 -4.39
C ARG A 33 1.48 -7.37 -3.96
N PHE A 34 1.01 -7.10 -2.76
CA PHE A 34 1.13 -5.82 -2.08
C PHE A 34 2.02 -6.06 -0.87
N GLN A 35 3.26 -5.59 -0.94
CA GLN A 35 4.29 -5.92 0.04
C GLN A 35 4.95 -4.68 0.59
N GLY A 36 5.18 -4.66 1.89
CA GLY A 36 5.85 -3.52 2.47
C GLY A 36 5.82 -3.50 3.98
N PHE A 37 6.02 -2.32 4.53
CA PHE A 37 6.03 -2.14 5.97
C PHE A 37 5.38 -0.81 6.36
N ILE A 38 4.97 -0.78 7.62
CA ILE A 38 4.32 0.37 8.24
C ILE A 38 4.99 0.62 9.59
N VAL A 39 5.36 1.87 9.85
CA VAL A 39 6.06 2.26 11.06
C VAL A 39 5.22 3.27 11.81
N GLY A 40 5.02 3.03 13.10
CA GLY A 40 4.33 3.99 13.97
C GLY A 40 5.23 5.17 14.28
N THR A 41 4.78 6.36 13.93
CA THR A 41 5.61 7.57 13.98
C THR A 41 5.01 8.69 14.83
N SER A 42 3.89 8.46 15.49
CA SER A 42 3.31 9.47 16.37
C SER A 42 3.84 9.32 17.79
N LEU A 43 4.68 10.23 18.20
CA LEU A 43 5.27 10.23 19.55
C LEU A 43 4.21 10.49 20.62
N GLU A 44 3.20 11.29 20.31
CA GLU A 44 2.18 11.70 21.27
C GLU A 44 1.01 10.73 21.36
N GLY A 45 1.11 9.60 20.70
CA GLY A 45 0.02 8.62 20.64
C GLY A 45 -1.03 9.03 19.60
N GLY A 46 -1.46 8.21 18.81
CA GLY A 46 -2.37 8.47 17.72
C GLY A 46 -2.07 7.55 16.58
N ALA A 47 -2.90 7.55 15.55
CA ALA A 47 -2.81 6.62 14.45
C ALA A 47 -2.04 7.23 13.27
N SER A 48 -0.80 7.65 13.54
CA SER A 48 0.07 8.21 12.52
C SER A 48 1.18 7.24 12.19
N TYR A 49 1.35 6.96 10.92
CA TYR A 49 2.31 5.97 10.43
C TYR A 49 3.02 6.49 9.19
N VAL A 50 4.21 5.97 8.94
CA VAL A 50 4.88 6.13 7.64
C VAL A 50 4.96 4.75 7.00
N THR A 51 4.62 4.66 5.73
CA THR A 51 4.53 3.39 5.01
C THR A 51 5.42 3.39 3.78
N SER A 52 5.96 2.22 3.48
CA SER A 52 6.66 1.96 2.23
C SER A 52 6.11 0.65 1.67
N VAL A 53 5.48 0.72 0.51
CA VAL A 53 4.76 -0.42 -0.07
C VAL A 53 5.11 -0.55 -1.54
N ALA A 54 5.28 -1.79 -1.98
CA ALA A 54 5.49 -2.12 -3.37
C ALA A 54 4.29 -2.90 -3.89
N PHE A 55 3.80 -2.50 -5.05
CA PHE A 55 2.87 -3.29 -5.84
C PHE A 55 3.71 -4.09 -6.83
N VAL A 56 3.74 -5.39 -6.65
CA VAL A 56 4.53 -6.31 -7.48
C VAL A 56 3.56 -7.04 -8.40
N PHE A 57 3.65 -6.76 -9.69
CA PHE A 57 2.73 -7.36 -10.66
C PHE A 57 3.30 -8.68 -11.16
N THR A 58 2.51 -9.74 -11.00
CA THR A 58 2.92 -11.10 -11.33
C THR A 58 2.17 -11.68 -12.53
N ALA A 59 1.19 -10.95 -13.04
CA ALA A 59 0.38 -11.41 -14.17
C ALA A 59 -0.11 -10.22 -14.99
N GLY A 60 -0.52 -10.48 -16.21
CA GLY A 60 -1.10 -9.49 -17.09
C GLY A 60 -0.06 -8.63 -17.80
N GLU A 61 -0.51 -7.50 -18.28
CA GLU A 61 0.27 -6.57 -19.10
C GLU A 61 1.53 -6.07 -18.37
N TYR A 62 1.44 -5.88 -17.06
CA TYR A 62 2.52 -5.29 -16.27
C TYR A 62 3.35 -6.33 -15.52
N ARG A 63 3.23 -7.59 -15.90
CA ARG A 63 3.98 -8.68 -15.28
C ARG A 63 5.47 -8.36 -15.25
N GLY A 64 6.07 -8.54 -14.08
CA GLY A 64 7.49 -8.26 -13.87
C GLY A 64 7.81 -6.81 -13.55
N SER A 65 6.79 -5.94 -13.51
CA SER A 65 6.95 -4.53 -13.16
C SER A 65 6.50 -4.29 -11.73
N THR A 66 7.00 -3.22 -11.13
CA THR A 66 6.60 -2.83 -9.77
C THR A 66 6.31 -1.34 -9.70
N LEU A 67 5.44 -0.98 -8.76
CA LEU A 67 5.20 0.42 -8.38
C LEU A 67 5.52 0.57 -6.90
N SER A 68 6.17 1.66 -6.55
CA SER A 68 6.52 1.97 -5.17
C SER A 68 5.73 3.16 -4.67
N VAL A 69 5.13 2.99 -3.51
CA VAL A 69 4.35 4.01 -2.81
C VAL A 69 5.01 4.25 -1.46
N LEU A 70 5.30 5.49 -1.16
CA LEU A 70 5.92 5.87 0.11
C LEU A 70 5.16 7.06 0.66
N GLY A 71 4.80 7.02 1.94
CA GLY A 71 4.17 8.18 2.51
C GLY A 71 3.44 7.91 3.80
N PRO A 72 2.83 8.96 4.36
CA PRO A 72 2.16 8.88 5.65
C PRO A 72 0.76 8.31 5.53
N VAL A 73 0.34 7.68 6.62
CA VAL A 73 -1.05 7.36 6.90
C VAL A 73 -1.39 8.07 8.21
N LEU A 74 -2.25 9.07 8.13
CA LEU A 74 -2.60 9.92 9.28
C LEU A 74 -3.89 9.46 9.94
N GLY A 75 -4.23 8.21 9.78
CA GLY A 75 -5.44 7.58 10.30
C GLY A 75 -6.03 6.70 9.22
N PHE A 76 -6.81 5.69 9.64
CA PHE A 76 -7.40 4.75 8.71
C PHE A 76 -8.87 5.08 8.43
N LYS A 77 -9.18 6.35 8.33
CA LYS A 77 -10.54 6.82 8.03
C LYS A 77 -10.60 7.42 6.65
N GLY A 78 -11.67 7.09 5.92
CA GLY A 78 -11.89 7.63 4.59
C GLY A 78 -10.88 7.10 3.58
N VAL A 79 -10.54 7.93 2.63
CA VAL A 79 -9.59 7.60 1.56
C VAL A 79 -8.21 8.07 1.97
N ILE A 80 -7.24 7.17 1.84
CA ILE A 80 -5.85 7.45 2.18
C ILE A 80 -5.08 7.65 0.88
N GLU A 81 -4.54 8.84 0.69
CA GLU A 81 -3.74 9.16 -0.48
C GLU A 81 -2.26 9.05 -0.15
N ARG A 82 -1.51 8.38 -1.04
CA ARG A 82 -0.06 8.30 -0.94
C ARG A 82 0.57 8.46 -2.31
N PRO A 83 1.73 9.13 -2.41
CA PRO A 83 2.37 9.31 -3.70
C PRO A 83 2.98 8.03 -4.23
N VAL A 84 2.91 7.85 -5.54
CA VAL A 84 3.73 6.87 -6.25
C VAL A 84 5.07 7.54 -6.53
N VAL A 85 6.12 7.01 -5.94
CA VAL A 85 7.45 7.65 -6.01
C VAL A 85 8.32 7.08 -7.11
N GLY A 86 7.90 5.99 -7.73
CA GLY A 86 8.64 5.39 -8.82
C GLY A 86 8.17 3.97 -9.08
N GLY A 87 8.90 3.28 -9.93
CA GLY A 87 8.62 1.90 -10.25
C GLY A 87 9.73 1.28 -11.06
N THR A 88 9.54 0.04 -11.41
CA THR A 88 10.49 -0.72 -12.22
C THR A 88 9.78 -1.34 -13.42
N GLY A 89 10.57 -1.80 -14.39
CA GLY A 89 10.01 -2.39 -15.60
C GLY A 89 9.25 -1.35 -16.40
N LYS A 90 8.00 -1.64 -16.72
CA LYS A 90 7.15 -0.72 -17.48
C LYS A 90 6.81 0.56 -16.70
N PHE A 91 7.02 0.54 -15.39
CA PHE A 91 6.75 1.70 -14.53
C PHE A 91 8.03 2.48 -14.18
N ARG A 92 9.11 2.25 -14.90
CA ARG A 92 10.32 3.04 -14.72
C ARG A 92 10.01 4.52 -14.97
N MET A 93 10.47 5.39 -14.06
CA MET A 93 10.21 6.83 -14.10
C MET A 93 8.74 7.21 -13.87
N ALA A 94 7.90 6.29 -13.45
CA ALA A 94 6.50 6.60 -13.20
C ALA A 94 6.35 7.54 -12.01
N ARG A 95 5.28 8.34 -12.05
CA ARG A 95 4.84 9.23 -10.98
C ARG A 95 3.34 9.19 -10.91
N GLY A 96 2.80 9.44 -9.74
CA GLY A 96 1.37 9.48 -9.57
C GLY A 96 0.98 9.40 -8.12
N TYR A 97 -0.19 8.84 -7.89
CA TYR A 97 -0.69 8.66 -6.53
C TYR A 97 -1.59 7.43 -6.44
N SER A 98 -1.75 6.96 -5.23
CA SER A 98 -2.67 5.86 -4.92
C SER A 98 -3.73 6.35 -3.95
N LEU A 99 -4.95 5.84 -4.11
CA LEU A 99 -6.05 6.06 -3.18
C LEU A 99 -6.42 4.71 -2.60
N LEU A 100 -6.33 4.59 -1.29
CA LEU A 100 -6.62 3.35 -0.58
C LEU A 100 -7.81 3.56 0.35
N LYS A 101 -8.72 2.62 0.32
CA LYS A 101 -9.94 2.66 1.13
C LYS A 101 -10.16 1.29 1.76
N VAL A 102 -10.48 1.29 3.05
CA VAL A 102 -10.86 0.07 3.75
C VAL A 102 -12.31 -0.25 3.41
N LEU A 103 -12.55 -1.43 2.84
CA LEU A 103 -13.91 -1.86 2.48
C LEU A 103 -14.58 -2.62 3.62
N GLY A 104 -13.82 -3.36 4.42
CA GLY A 104 -14.40 -4.08 5.54
C GLY A 104 -13.49 -5.15 6.10
N ASN A 105 -14.01 -5.82 7.12
CA ASN A 105 -13.34 -6.93 7.77
C ASN A 105 -14.24 -8.15 7.68
N PRO A 106 -14.09 -8.99 6.63
CA PRO A 106 -14.94 -10.18 6.50
C PRO A 106 -14.73 -11.19 7.63
N THR A 107 -13.54 -11.19 8.25
CA THR A 107 -13.28 -11.95 9.48
C THR A 107 -12.50 -11.06 10.45
N PRO A 108 -12.40 -11.43 11.74
CA PRO A 108 -11.61 -10.63 12.69
C PRO A 108 -10.14 -10.46 12.30
N GLU A 109 -9.59 -11.40 11.53
CA GLU A 109 -8.19 -11.37 11.12
C GLU A 109 -7.97 -10.83 9.71
N THR A 110 -9.04 -10.50 8.99
CA THR A 110 -8.95 -10.15 7.57
C THR A 110 -9.47 -8.75 7.32
N VAL A 111 -8.70 -7.96 6.58
CA VAL A 111 -9.13 -6.62 6.14
C VAL A 111 -9.07 -6.61 4.62
N VAL A 112 -10.11 -6.07 4.00
CA VAL A 112 -10.17 -5.90 2.55
C VAL A 112 -10.02 -4.42 2.23
N PHE A 113 -9.07 -4.10 1.37
CA PHE A 113 -8.82 -2.75 0.88
C PHE A 113 -9.15 -2.65 -0.59
N GLU A 114 -9.54 -1.47 -1.01
CA GLU A 114 -9.61 -1.09 -2.42
C GLU A 114 -8.52 -0.07 -2.69
N VAL A 115 -7.75 -0.29 -3.76
CA VAL A 115 -6.67 0.62 -4.13
C VAL A 115 -6.88 1.05 -5.58
N ASP A 116 -6.89 2.36 -5.80
CA ASP A 116 -6.85 2.94 -7.13
C ASP A 116 -5.48 3.57 -7.35
N LEU A 117 -4.87 3.24 -8.46
CA LEU A 117 -3.55 3.75 -8.84
C LEU A 117 -3.69 4.67 -10.05
N PHE A 118 -3.26 5.91 -9.90
CA PHE A 118 -3.25 6.91 -10.97
C PHE A 118 -1.80 7.20 -11.31
N VAL A 119 -1.36 6.71 -12.47
CA VAL A 119 0.06 6.66 -12.79
C VAL A 119 0.32 7.33 -14.13
N LEU A 120 1.25 8.27 -14.13
CA LEU A 120 1.82 8.81 -15.36
C LEU A 120 3.06 7.99 -15.69
N MET A 121 3.06 7.39 -16.86
CA MET A 121 4.15 6.51 -17.29
C MET A 121 5.05 7.25 -18.27
N ASP A 122 6.34 6.90 -18.25
CA ASP A 122 7.27 7.39 -19.24
C ASP A 122 6.93 6.77 -20.59
N ARG A 123 6.89 7.58 -21.64
CA ARG A 123 6.59 7.12 -23.00
C ARG A 123 7.52 6.05 -23.51
N ALA A 124 8.78 6.10 -23.08
CA ALA A 124 9.78 5.14 -23.49
C ALA A 124 9.48 3.72 -23.00
N ASN A 125 8.56 3.58 -22.04
CA ASN A 125 8.22 2.29 -21.45
C ASN A 125 6.90 1.70 -21.98
N TYR A 126 6.23 2.38 -22.88
CA TYR A 126 4.95 1.91 -23.44
C TYR A 126 5.20 0.78 -24.42
#